data_66d2fe0c6b4b2fa440c99eaa12c8b0b4
#
_entry.id   66d2fe0c6b4b2fa440c99eaa12c8b0b4
#
_cell.length_a   1.000
_cell.length_b   1.000
_cell.length_c   1.000
_cell.angle_alpha   90.00
_cell.angle_beta   90.00
_cell.angle_gamma   90.00
#
_symmetry.space_group_name_H-M   'P 1'
#
loop_
_entity.id
_entity.type
_entity.pdbx_description
1 polymer ?
#
loop_
_entity_poly.entity_id
_entity_poly.type
_entity_poly.pdbx_seq_one_letter_code
_entity_poly.pdbx_strand_id
1 'polypeptide(L)'
;LGYFCKAGDGVVDVQLIADLHKSEVFKVGAVLGVPQSILSSPPSADLWEGQTDEDELGVTYDFVELYTGWFLKQSKEEQASFVEKMDKETLEEWEHLSSICEQVHRRNAHKLTGAVNLNVLLLVCWQIKRVQ
;
A
#
# COMPACT_ATOMS: atom_id res chain seq x y z
N LEU A 1 -0.79 1.05 0.21
CA LEU A 1 0.36 1.40 -0.65
C LEU A 1 0.22 0.93 -2.10
N GLY A 2 -0.69 0.01 -2.42
CA GLY A 2 -0.83 -0.59 -3.74
C GLY A 2 0.26 -1.64 -4.07
N TYR A 3 0.84 -2.24 -3.06
CA TYR A 3 1.81 -3.33 -3.21
C TYR A 3 1.09 -4.66 -3.46
N PHE A 4 0.64 -4.84 -4.70
CA PHE A 4 -0.02 -6.05 -5.21
C PHE A 4 -0.03 -6.05 -6.75
N CYS A 5 -0.29 -7.20 -7.36
CA CYS A 5 -0.46 -7.30 -8.82
C CYS A 5 -1.83 -6.74 -9.23
N LYS A 6 -1.89 -5.76 -10.14
CA LYS A 6 -3.14 -5.08 -10.54
C LYS A 6 -4.26 -6.02 -10.96
N ALA A 7 -3.94 -7.11 -11.65
CA ALA A 7 -4.90 -8.12 -12.11
C ALA A 7 -4.88 -9.40 -11.24
N GLY A 8 -4.25 -9.36 -10.06
CA GLY A 8 -4.25 -10.42 -9.08
C GLY A 8 -5.32 -10.19 -8.03
N ASP A 9 -4.92 -9.64 -6.88
CA ASP A 9 -5.80 -9.45 -5.72
C ASP A 9 -7.03 -8.55 -5.97
N GLY A 10 -6.98 -7.69 -7.01
CA GLY A 10 -8.08 -6.82 -7.39
C GLY A 10 -9.14 -7.47 -8.30
N VAL A 11 -8.95 -8.71 -8.75
CA VAL A 11 -9.85 -9.42 -9.69
C VAL A 11 -10.54 -10.58 -8.97
N VAL A 12 -11.32 -10.25 -7.98
CA VAL A 12 -12.09 -11.21 -7.18
C VAL A 12 -13.47 -10.64 -6.88
N ASP A 13 -14.46 -11.52 -6.72
CA ASP A 13 -15.83 -11.10 -6.38
C ASP A 13 -15.98 -10.72 -4.90
N VAL A 14 -15.13 -11.26 -4.01
CA VAL A 14 -15.18 -11.03 -2.58
C VAL A 14 -13.78 -10.93 -2.00
N GLN A 15 -13.52 -9.92 -1.19
CA GLN A 15 -12.28 -9.71 -0.44
C GLN A 15 -12.60 -9.68 1.07
N LEU A 16 -12.47 -10.82 1.73
CA LEU A 16 -12.88 -10.96 3.14
C LEU A 16 -11.97 -10.24 4.15
N ILE A 17 -10.72 -9.96 3.77
CA ILE A 17 -9.69 -9.39 4.67
C ILE A 17 -9.09 -8.09 4.12
N ALA A 18 -9.78 -7.44 3.16
CA ALA A 18 -9.25 -6.26 2.47
C ALA A 18 -9.07 -5.02 3.37
N ASP A 19 -9.80 -4.96 4.47
CA ASP A 19 -9.79 -3.88 5.46
C ASP A 19 -8.90 -4.17 6.67
N LEU A 20 -8.24 -5.35 6.71
CA LEU A 20 -7.34 -5.72 7.78
C LEU A 20 -5.89 -5.34 7.45
N HIS A 21 -5.18 -4.81 8.43
CA HIS A 21 -3.73 -4.68 8.38
C HIS A 21 -3.04 -6.03 8.52
N LYS A 22 -1.78 -6.12 8.12
CA LYS A 22 -1.03 -7.39 8.15
C LYS A 22 -0.96 -7.98 9.56
N SER A 23 -0.75 -7.16 10.59
CA SER A 23 -0.74 -7.60 11.99
C SER A 23 -2.09 -8.18 12.44
N GLU A 24 -3.18 -7.60 11.96
CA GLU A 24 -4.54 -8.07 12.24
C GLU A 24 -4.83 -9.41 11.54
N VAL A 25 -4.35 -9.58 10.31
CA VAL A 25 -4.45 -10.87 9.58
C VAL A 25 -3.78 -11.99 10.38
N PHE A 26 -2.57 -11.74 10.94
CA PHE A 26 -1.89 -12.72 11.80
C PHE A 26 -2.69 -13.04 13.07
N LYS A 27 -3.25 -12.03 13.73
CA LYS A 27 -4.10 -12.22 14.93
C LYS A 27 -5.34 -13.05 14.62
N VAL A 28 -6.03 -12.73 13.53
CA VAL A 28 -7.21 -13.50 13.08
C VAL A 28 -6.80 -14.93 12.73
N GLY A 29 -5.69 -15.11 12.00
CA GLY A 29 -5.15 -16.42 11.67
C GLY A 29 -4.89 -17.28 12.89
N ALA A 30 -4.29 -16.71 13.94
CA ALA A 30 -4.03 -17.40 15.21
C ALA A 30 -5.34 -17.87 15.87
N VAL A 31 -6.37 -17.01 15.91
CA VAL A 31 -7.70 -17.36 16.44
C VAL A 31 -8.37 -18.47 15.64
N LEU A 32 -8.20 -18.47 14.33
CA LEU A 32 -8.75 -19.48 13.42
C LEU A 32 -7.94 -20.79 13.41
N GLY A 33 -6.84 -20.90 14.15
CA GLY A 33 -6.04 -22.10 14.26
C GLY A 33 -5.10 -22.33 13.08
N VAL A 34 -4.69 -21.27 12.38
CA VAL A 34 -3.64 -21.37 11.33
C VAL A 34 -2.35 -21.88 11.98
N PRO A 35 -1.66 -22.87 11.37
CA PRO A 35 -0.45 -23.45 11.94
C PRO A 35 0.63 -22.39 12.23
N GLN A 36 1.33 -22.55 13.36
CA GLN A 36 2.38 -21.62 13.81
C GLN A 36 3.49 -21.46 12.74
N SER A 37 3.80 -22.52 12.01
CA SER A 37 4.80 -22.47 10.92
C SER A 37 4.42 -21.45 9.83
N ILE A 38 3.14 -21.25 9.58
CA ILE A 38 2.63 -20.23 8.63
C ILE A 38 2.64 -18.85 9.28
N LEU A 39 2.14 -18.76 10.53
CA LEU A 39 2.09 -17.48 11.25
C LEU A 39 3.47 -16.88 11.55
N SER A 40 4.52 -17.71 11.63
CA SER A 40 5.90 -17.26 11.84
C SER A 40 6.70 -17.02 10.56
N SER A 41 6.12 -17.34 9.40
CA SER A 41 6.77 -17.07 8.12
C SER A 41 6.73 -15.58 7.78
N PRO A 42 7.85 -14.99 7.35
CA PRO A 42 7.84 -13.60 6.88
C PRO A 42 6.93 -13.46 5.66
N PRO A 43 6.20 -12.35 5.53
CA PRO A 43 5.40 -12.07 4.34
C PRO A 43 6.29 -12.04 3.08
N SER A 44 5.88 -12.80 2.06
CA SER A 44 6.63 -12.92 0.81
C SER A 44 5.69 -13.35 -0.33
N ALA A 45 6.00 -12.91 -1.54
CA ALA A 45 5.39 -13.44 -2.77
C ALA A 45 6.08 -14.72 -3.26
N ASP A 46 7.19 -15.12 -2.63
CA ASP A 46 7.98 -16.33 -2.90
C ASP A 46 8.39 -16.47 -4.39
N LEU A 47 8.76 -15.35 -5.01
CA LEU A 47 9.16 -15.33 -6.42
C LEU A 47 10.63 -15.74 -6.63
N TRP A 48 11.45 -15.63 -5.61
CA TRP A 48 12.85 -16.10 -5.55
C TRP A 48 13.24 -16.39 -4.11
N GLU A 49 14.30 -17.18 -3.96
CA GLU A 49 14.82 -17.59 -2.64
C GLU A 49 15.22 -16.37 -1.79
N GLY A 50 14.70 -16.31 -0.57
CA GLY A 50 14.99 -15.25 0.39
C GLY A 50 14.23 -13.95 0.18
N GLN A 51 13.28 -13.87 -0.78
CA GLN A 51 12.42 -12.70 -0.93
C GLN A 51 11.58 -12.48 0.32
N THR A 52 11.56 -11.22 0.81
CA THR A 52 10.55 -10.76 1.76
C THR A 52 9.90 -9.48 1.25
N ASP A 53 8.64 -9.27 1.62
CA ASP A 53 7.92 -8.05 1.23
C ASP A 53 8.57 -6.80 1.84
N GLU A 54 9.06 -6.88 3.08
CA GLU A 54 9.68 -5.75 3.79
C GLU A 54 11.02 -5.34 3.19
N ASP A 55 11.85 -6.31 2.77
CA ASP A 55 13.11 -6.03 2.06
C ASP A 55 12.84 -5.34 0.72
N GLU A 56 11.79 -5.78 -0.01
CA GLU A 56 11.44 -5.21 -1.30
C GLU A 56 10.78 -3.83 -1.18
N LEU A 57 9.99 -3.62 -0.14
CA LEU A 57 9.36 -2.34 0.17
C LEU A 57 10.37 -1.32 0.71
N GLY A 58 11.40 -1.79 1.42
CA GLY A 58 12.35 -0.96 2.17
C GLY A 58 11.75 -0.36 3.44
N VAL A 59 10.65 -0.93 3.94
CA VAL A 59 9.94 -0.48 5.15
C VAL A 59 9.16 -1.64 5.76
N THR A 60 9.10 -1.69 7.10
CA THR A 60 8.37 -2.74 7.82
C THR A 60 6.86 -2.56 7.72
N TYR A 61 6.11 -3.65 7.86
CA TYR A 61 4.65 -3.59 7.95
C TYR A 61 4.18 -2.80 9.17
N ASP A 62 4.90 -2.87 10.30
CA ASP A 62 4.57 -2.08 11.49
C ASP A 62 4.62 -0.57 11.20
N PHE A 63 5.65 -0.12 10.47
CA PHE A 63 5.72 1.28 10.06
C PHE A 63 4.62 1.63 9.05
N VAL A 64 4.36 0.78 8.06
CA VAL A 64 3.27 0.99 7.10
C VAL A 64 1.93 1.13 7.81
N GLU A 65 1.64 0.29 8.82
CA GLU A 65 0.41 0.35 9.60
C GLU A 65 0.33 1.63 10.45
N LEU A 66 1.43 2.01 11.12
CA LEU A 66 1.51 3.27 11.86
C LEU A 66 1.24 4.46 10.94
N TYR A 67 1.92 4.52 9.81
CA TYR A 67 1.84 5.64 8.87
C TYR A 67 0.46 5.73 8.19
N THR A 68 0.00 4.66 7.56
CA THR A 68 -1.25 4.66 6.78
C THR A 68 -2.49 4.40 7.63
N GLY A 69 -2.38 3.56 8.65
CA GLY A 69 -3.47 3.14 9.50
C GLY A 69 -3.84 4.16 10.58
N TRP A 70 -2.86 4.92 11.05
CA TRP A 70 -3.05 5.88 12.11
C TRP A 70 -2.64 7.31 11.70
N PHE A 71 -1.36 7.57 11.36
CA PHE A 71 -0.83 8.92 11.16
C PHE A 71 -1.57 9.73 10.08
N LEU A 72 -1.79 9.15 8.90
CA LEU A 72 -2.49 9.85 7.82
C LEU A 72 -3.97 10.13 8.10
N LYS A 73 -4.55 9.48 9.10
CA LYS A 73 -5.94 9.69 9.53
C LYS A 73 -6.08 10.82 10.56
N GLN A 74 -4.96 11.31 11.11
CA GLN A 74 -4.96 12.41 12.07
C GLN A 74 -5.15 13.75 11.37
N SER A 75 -5.63 14.76 12.11
CA SER A 75 -5.64 16.16 11.64
C SER A 75 -4.22 16.67 11.40
N LYS A 76 -4.07 17.73 10.63
CA LYS A 76 -2.75 18.32 10.37
C LYS A 76 -2.05 18.81 11.64
N GLU A 77 -2.82 19.29 12.58
CA GLU A 77 -2.35 19.75 13.90
C GLU A 77 -1.82 18.57 14.72
N GLU A 78 -2.53 17.44 14.73
CA GLU A 78 -2.09 16.23 15.43
C GLU A 78 -0.85 15.61 14.77
N GLN A 79 -0.79 15.60 13.44
CA GLN A 79 0.39 15.15 12.69
C GLN A 79 1.61 16.00 13.05
N ALA A 80 1.46 17.32 13.05
CA ALA A 80 2.54 18.26 13.43
C ALA A 80 2.99 18.04 14.87
N SER A 81 2.03 17.95 15.82
CA SER A 81 2.34 17.70 17.23
C SER A 81 2.99 16.33 17.48
N PHE A 82 2.70 15.33 16.64
CA PHE A 82 3.35 14.03 16.72
C PHE A 82 4.82 14.12 16.30
N VAL A 83 5.09 14.77 15.18
CA VAL A 83 6.43 14.94 14.61
C VAL A 83 7.30 15.86 15.49
N GLU A 84 6.74 16.93 16.06
CA GLU A 84 7.45 17.88 16.94
C GLU A 84 8.03 17.22 18.19
N LYS A 85 7.47 16.10 18.64
CA LYS A 85 7.94 15.36 19.82
C LYS A 85 9.12 14.44 19.55
N MET A 86 9.49 14.26 18.29
CA MET A 86 10.61 13.41 17.90
C MET A 86 11.94 14.12 18.16
N ASP A 87 12.92 13.36 18.60
CA ASP A 87 14.30 13.83 18.54
C ASP A 87 14.81 13.84 17.09
N LYS A 88 15.98 14.39 16.89
CA LYS A 88 16.53 14.57 15.53
C LYS A 88 16.72 13.26 14.79
N GLU A 89 17.22 12.22 15.45
CA GLU A 89 17.49 10.91 14.84
C GLU A 89 16.19 10.22 14.43
N THR A 90 15.21 10.18 15.34
CA THR A 90 13.88 9.64 15.09
C THR A 90 13.16 10.40 13.97
N LEU A 91 13.31 11.72 13.90
CA LEU A 91 12.73 12.54 12.85
C LEU A 91 13.33 12.21 11.47
N GLU A 92 14.65 12.12 11.37
CA GLU A 92 15.33 11.76 10.12
C GLU A 92 14.88 10.37 9.62
N GLU A 93 14.77 9.40 10.52
CA GLU A 93 14.25 8.06 10.19
C GLU A 93 12.78 8.11 9.77
N TRP A 94 11.93 8.83 10.50
CA TRP A 94 10.52 9.04 10.19
C TRP A 94 10.32 9.64 8.79
N GLU A 95 11.05 10.70 8.47
CA GLU A 95 10.99 11.35 7.15
C GLU A 95 11.44 10.41 6.04
N HIS A 96 12.50 9.65 6.27
CA HIS A 96 13.00 8.66 5.32
C HIS A 96 11.96 7.59 5.03
N LEU A 97 11.43 6.92 6.06
CA LEU A 97 10.45 5.83 5.90
C LEU A 97 9.10 6.33 5.34
N SER A 98 8.66 7.51 5.76
CA SER A 98 7.46 8.16 5.21
C SER A 98 7.62 8.45 3.71
N SER A 99 8.79 8.94 3.29
CA SER A 99 9.12 9.17 1.88
C SER A 99 9.07 7.88 1.07
N ILE A 100 9.55 6.77 1.61
CA ILE A 100 9.44 5.44 0.96
C ILE A 100 7.97 5.08 0.74
N CYS A 101 7.14 5.18 1.80
CA CYS A 101 5.70 4.90 1.69
C CYS A 101 5.01 5.75 0.62
N GLU A 102 5.31 7.04 0.56
CA GLU A 102 4.76 7.95 -0.45
C GLU A 102 5.21 7.61 -1.87
N GLN A 103 6.47 7.26 -2.05
CA GLN A 103 7.01 6.87 -3.35
C GLN A 103 6.37 5.56 -3.84
N VAL A 104 6.25 4.56 -2.97
CA VAL A 104 5.59 3.28 -3.26
C VAL A 104 4.12 3.54 -3.64
N HIS A 105 3.40 4.34 -2.86
CA HIS A 105 2.01 4.69 -3.16
C HIS A 105 1.87 5.41 -4.50
N ARG A 106 2.69 6.43 -4.76
CA ARG A 106 2.66 7.20 -6.02
C ARG A 106 2.92 6.32 -7.23
N ARG A 107 3.92 5.45 -7.15
CA ARG A 107 4.28 4.50 -8.21
C ARG A 107 3.16 3.50 -8.48
N ASN A 108 2.42 3.10 -7.46
CA ASN A 108 1.38 2.08 -7.51
C ASN A 108 -0.06 2.64 -7.60
N ALA A 109 -0.24 3.96 -7.54
CA ALA A 109 -1.57 4.60 -7.52
C ALA A 109 -2.48 4.15 -8.67
N HIS A 110 -1.89 3.87 -9.85
CA HIS A 110 -2.62 3.36 -11.01
C HIS A 110 -3.26 1.97 -10.79
N LYS A 111 -2.79 1.21 -9.80
CA LYS A 111 -3.36 -0.09 -9.44
C LYS A 111 -4.64 0.02 -8.63
N LEU A 112 -4.81 1.15 -7.92
CA LEU A 112 -5.97 1.45 -7.08
C LEU A 112 -7.17 1.98 -7.88
N THR A 113 -6.96 2.27 -9.16
CA THR A 113 -7.99 2.76 -10.07
C THR A 113 -8.37 1.69 -11.09
N GLY A 114 -9.65 1.70 -11.52
CA GLY A 114 -10.12 0.83 -12.58
C GLY A 114 -9.44 1.09 -13.93
N ALA A 115 -9.82 0.32 -14.94
CA ALA A 115 -9.32 0.52 -16.30
C ALA A 115 -9.70 1.91 -16.83
N VAL A 116 -8.75 2.57 -17.50
CA VAL A 116 -9.01 3.83 -18.19
C VAL A 116 -9.69 3.53 -19.52
N ASN A 117 -10.94 3.95 -19.68
CA ASN A 117 -11.66 3.83 -20.93
C ASN A 117 -11.36 5.05 -21.82
N LEU A 118 -10.67 4.82 -22.92
CA LEU A 118 -10.46 5.86 -23.93
C LEU A 118 -11.73 6.02 -24.77
N ASN A 119 -12.32 7.22 -24.74
CA ASN A 119 -13.49 7.53 -25.56
C ASN A 119 -13.02 7.89 -26.98
N VAL A 120 -12.67 6.88 -27.77
CA VAL A 120 -12.11 7.02 -29.10
C VAL A 120 -13.01 7.82 -30.05
N LEU A 121 -14.34 7.71 -29.87
CA LEU A 121 -15.32 8.48 -30.66
C LEU A 121 -15.17 10.00 -30.47
N LEU A 122 -14.86 10.47 -29.27
CA LEU A 122 -14.62 11.90 -29.02
C LEU A 122 -13.33 12.37 -29.69
N LEU A 123 -12.27 11.56 -29.70
CA LEU A 123 -11.01 11.87 -30.37
C LEU A 123 -11.17 11.92 -31.89
N VAL A 124 -11.91 10.99 -32.45
CA VAL A 124 -12.19 10.94 -33.91
C VAL A 124 -13.09 12.13 -34.33
N CYS A 125 -14.15 12.43 -33.58
CA CYS A 125 -14.99 13.59 -33.86
C CYS A 125 -14.24 14.93 -33.73
N TRP A 126 -13.27 15.03 -32.82
CA TRP A 126 -12.45 16.23 -32.66
C TRP A 126 -11.47 16.41 -33.84
N GLN A 127 -10.90 15.31 -34.35
CA GLN A 127 -10.05 15.33 -35.54
C GLN A 127 -10.82 15.69 -36.81
N ILE A 128 -12.04 15.14 -37.01
CA ILE A 128 -12.90 15.46 -38.15
C ILE A 128 -13.28 16.94 -38.21
N LYS A 129 -13.57 17.55 -37.05
CA LYS A 129 -13.90 18.99 -36.95
C LYS A 129 -12.71 19.91 -37.23
N ARG A 130 -11.49 19.42 -37.25
CA ARG A 130 -10.27 20.23 -37.56
C ARG A 130 -9.90 20.20 -39.04
N VAL A 131 -10.50 19.31 -39.82
CA VAL A 131 -10.18 19.12 -41.26
C VAL A 131 -11.26 19.76 -42.16
N GLN A 132 -12.34 20.28 -41.55
CA GLN A 132 -13.32 21.15 -42.21
C GLN A 132 -13.03 22.62 -41.90
#